data_d0038123837a7e387d743bb1bf9f0e9e
#
_entry.id   d0038123837a7e387d743bb1bf9f0e9e
#
_cell.length_a   1.000
_cell.length_b   1.000
_cell.length_c   1.000
_cell.angle_alpha   90.00
_cell.angle_beta   90.00
_cell.angle_gamma   90.00
#
_symmetry.space_group_name_H-M   'P 1'
#
loop_
_entity.id
_entity.type
_entity.pdbx_description
1 polymer ?
#
loop_
_entity_poly.entity_id
_entity_poly.type
_entity_poly.pdbx_seq_one_letter_code
_entity_poly.pdbx_strand_id
1 'polypeptide(L)'
;MCIRDRDALEDERREEKVKIWFYIKDKDGNVVRKITGSNKKGMNRVAWDLRHANPRPVRPSSRSSAQGGRRGWNSSGPLVTPGSYSVDLYKEDDGEVSKLDGPVNFNVVPLRESTLKGTSYEDYNAFAQKVKELNQKSTIVSDVLRESMNIVNAMSISLSRSYAKSGELNKKIYDLKTYLYDLDEELNGNKSKSEIGEKNKPTVSYHMRVAMRGLSTTYGPTGLHKEQLSIAESMLSKMYEKVKEIDQVKIPEIKSELKKVGAPHILSLIHI
;
A
#
# COMPACT_ATOMS: atom_id res chain seq x y z
N MET A 1 14.34 -37.64 26.56
CA MET A 1 13.75 -36.87 25.46
C MET A 1 14.29 -37.45 24.16
N CYS A 2 13.47 -38.27 23.46
CA CYS A 2 13.90 -38.99 22.27
C CYS A 2 14.05 -38.08 21.06
N ILE A 3 14.90 -38.44 20.09
CA ILE A 3 15.10 -37.69 18.83
C ILE A 3 13.77 -37.51 18.07
N ARG A 4 12.87 -38.51 18.12
CA ARG A 4 11.51 -38.44 17.53
C ARG A 4 10.65 -37.34 18.09
N ASP A 5 10.80 -37.00 19.38
CA ASP A 5 10.03 -35.92 20.02
C ASP A 5 10.43 -34.53 19.50
N ARG A 6 11.69 -34.36 19.00
CA ARG A 6 12.17 -33.09 18.47
C ARG A 6 11.59 -32.77 17.10
N ASP A 7 11.49 -33.77 16.23
CA ASP A 7 10.91 -33.60 14.90
C ASP A 7 9.40 -33.29 15.02
N ALA A 8 8.69 -34.01 15.89
CA ALA A 8 7.26 -33.74 16.15
C ALA A 8 7.02 -32.36 16.76
N LEU A 9 7.91 -31.88 17.65
CA LEU A 9 7.83 -30.52 18.21
C LEU A 9 8.13 -29.43 17.15
N GLU A 10 9.03 -29.71 16.21
CA GLU A 10 9.31 -28.79 15.12
C GLU A 10 8.16 -28.75 14.10
N ASP A 11 7.51 -29.87 13.83
CA ASP A 11 6.32 -29.94 12.99
C ASP A 11 5.16 -29.18 13.66
N GLU A 12 4.91 -29.38 14.96
CA GLU A 12 3.91 -28.62 15.73
C GLU A 12 4.23 -27.11 15.73
N ARG A 13 5.50 -26.71 15.78
CA ARG A 13 5.92 -25.31 15.71
C ARG A 13 5.62 -24.68 14.34
N ARG A 14 5.66 -25.49 13.28
CA ARG A 14 5.38 -25.05 11.88
C ARG A 14 3.91 -25.10 11.54
N GLU A 15 3.11 -25.85 12.30
CA GLU A 15 1.67 -25.98 12.08
C GLU A 15 0.98 -24.60 12.18
N GLU A 16 0.21 -24.25 11.17
CA GLU A 16 -0.60 -23.05 11.20
C GLU A 16 -1.94 -23.31 11.89
N LYS A 17 -2.35 -22.38 12.74
CA LYS A 17 -3.66 -22.48 13.40
C LYS A 17 -4.77 -22.39 12.35
N VAL A 18 -5.74 -23.31 12.47
CA VAL A 18 -6.96 -23.28 11.67
C VAL A 18 -7.58 -21.90 11.67
N LYS A 19 -7.85 -21.35 10.50
CA LYS A 19 -8.47 -20.03 10.31
C LYS A 19 -9.88 -20.22 9.75
N ILE A 20 -10.82 -19.43 10.29
CA ILE A 20 -12.19 -19.37 9.77
C ILE A 20 -12.34 -18.06 9.04
N TRP A 21 -12.85 -18.11 7.82
CA TRP A 21 -13.00 -16.96 6.94
C TRP A 21 -14.46 -16.77 6.53
N PHE A 22 -14.90 -15.51 6.59
CA PHE A 22 -16.14 -15.04 5.98
C PHE A 22 -15.80 -14.31 4.69
N TYR A 23 -16.21 -14.87 3.56
CA TYR A 23 -16.03 -14.25 2.24
C TYR A 23 -17.31 -13.52 1.86
N ILE A 24 -17.25 -12.19 1.88
CA ILE A 24 -18.35 -11.34 1.47
C ILE A 24 -18.20 -11.08 -0.02
N LYS A 25 -19.25 -11.36 -0.78
CA LYS A 25 -19.30 -11.25 -2.23
C LYS A 25 -20.39 -10.27 -2.66
N ASP A 26 -20.15 -9.61 -3.77
CA ASP A 26 -21.14 -8.79 -4.46
C ASP A 26 -22.14 -9.66 -5.26
N LYS A 27 -23.10 -9.01 -5.93
CA LYS A 27 -24.10 -9.65 -6.79
C LYS A 27 -23.48 -10.47 -7.94
N ASP A 28 -22.29 -10.12 -8.38
CA ASP A 28 -21.59 -10.74 -9.50
C ASP A 28 -20.65 -11.87 -9.02
N GLY A 29 -20.65 -12.17 -7.70
CA GLY A 29 -19.85 -13.22 -7.09
C GLY A 29 -18.39 -12.84 -6.78
N ASN A 30 -18.01 -11.58 -7.01
CA ASN A 30 -16.66 -11.11 -6.71
C ASN A 30 -16.48 -10.91 -5.21
N VAL A 31 -15.34 -11.34 -4.68
CA VAL A 31 -15.03 -11.18 -3.26
C VAL A 31 -14.72 -9.70 -2.96
N VAL A 32 -15.58 -9.08 -2.17
CA VAL A 32 -15.45 -7.68 -1.72
C VAL A 32 -14.56 -7.59 -0.48
N ARG A 33 -14.73 -8.54 0.45
CA ARG A 33 -14.00 -8.58 1.73
C ARG A 33 -13.86 -9.99 2.24
N LYS A 34 -12.69 -10.29 2.82
CA LYS A 34 -12.46 -11.48 3.65
C LYS A 34 -12.33 -11.03 5.10
N ILE A 35 -13.04 -11.66 6.02
CA ILE A 35 -13.01 -11.35 7.45
C ILE A 35 -12.69 -12.63 8.21
N THR A 36 -11.72 -12.55 9.12
CA THR A 36 -11.35 -13.69 9.96
C THR A 36 -12.37 -13.86 11.08
N GLY A 37 -12.87 -15.06 11.24
CA GLY A 37 -13.73 -15.48 12.36
C GLY A 37 -12.92 -16.13 13.49
N SER A 38 -13.60 -16.39 14.61
CA SER A 38 -13.05 -17.17 15.70
C SER A 38 -13.24 -18.66 15.41
N ASN A 39 -12.24 -19.48 15.75
CA ASN A 39 -12.32 -20.96 15.71
C ASN A 39 -12.71 -21.56 17.07
N LYS A 40 -13.13 -20.74 18.06
CA LYS A 40 -13.53 -21.20 19.39
C LYS A 40 -14.91 -21.85 19.36
N LYS A 41 -15.08 -22.91 20.18
CA LYS A 41 -16.37 -23.57 20.36
C LYS A 41 -17.41 -22.62 20.91
N GLY A 42 -18.65 -22.68 20.42
CA GLY A 42 -19.79 -21.90 20.85
C GLY A 42 -20.20 -20.85 19.83
N MET A 43 -21.02 -19.90 20.26
CA MET A 43 -21.52 -18.83 19.41
C MET A 43 -20.39 -17.80 19.15
N ASN A 44 -20.08 -17.59 17.89
CA ASN A 44 -19.09 -16.60 17.46
C ASN A 44 -19.79 -15.52 16.63
N ARG A 45 -19.49 -14.26 16.92
CA ARG A 45 -20.03 -13.10 16.19
C ARG A 45 -18.91 -12.38 15.45
N VAL A 46 -19.13 -12.13 14.16
CA VAL A 46 -18.25 -11.35 13.31
C VAL A 46 -19.01 -10.13 12.80
N ALA A 47 -18.38 -8.96 12.82
CA ALA A 47 -18.95 -7.72 12.29
C ALA A 47 -18.20 -7.29 11.03
N TRP A 48 -18.95 -6.93 10.00
CA TRP A 48 -18.43 -6.28 8.81
C TRP A 48 -18.67 -4.77 8.89
N ASP A 49 -17.64 -3.99 8.59
CA ASP A 49 -17.67 -2.52 8.60
C ASP A 49 -18.25 -1.91 7.30
N LEU A 50 -18.85 -2.72 6.44
CA LEU A 50 -19.40 -2.36 5.12
C LEU A 50 -18.35 -1.71 4.20
N ARG A 51 -17.09 -2.17 4.28
CA ARG A 51 -15.99 -1.64 3.48
C ARG A 51 -15.32 -2.73 2.66
N HIS A 52 -14.78 -2.29 1.52
CA HIS A 52 -13.89 -3.10 0.70
C HIS A 52 -12.60 -3.47 1.46
N ALA A 53 -11.85 -4.42 0.92
CA ALA A 53 -10.52 -4.75 1.41
C ALA A 53 -9.59 -3.52 1.29
N ASN A 54 -8.60 -3.44 2.20
CA ASN A 54 -7.58 -2.41 2.14
C ASN A 54 -6.74 -2.57 0.87
N PRO A 55 -6.70 -1.56 -0.02
CA PRO A 55 -5.98 -1.66 -1.27
C PRO A 55 -4.48 -1.35 -1.17
N ARG A 56 -3.97 -1.05 0.03
CA ARG A 56 -2.57 -0.65 0.19
C ARG A 56 -1.62 -1.79 -0.11
N PRO A 57 -0.49 -1.54 -0.77
CA PRO A 57 0.57 -2.52 -0.94
C PRO A 57 1.09 -3.04 0.40
N VAL A 58 1.41 -4.33 0.47
CA VAL A 58 1.98 -4.97 1.66
C VAL A 58 3.50 -4.92 1.56
N ARG A 59 4.17 -4.47 2.63
CA ARG A 59 5.64 -4.44 2.71
C ARG A 59 6.17 -5.71 3.36
N PRO A 60 7.23 -6.34 2.83
CA PRO A 60 7.78 -7.58 3.40
C PRO A 60 8.26 -7.42 4.85
N SER A 61 8.75 -6.23 5.21
CA SER A 61 9.26 -5.92 6.56
C SER A 61 8.20 -5.38 7.53
N SER A 62 6.98 -5.13 7.07
CA SER A 62 5.93 -4.70 7.97
C SER A 62 5.50 -5.89 8.83
N ARG A 63 5.85 -5.88 10.11
CA ARG A 63 5.10 -6.69 11.07
C ARG A 63 3.63 -6.37 10.85
N SER A 64 2.88 -7.38 10.44
CA SER A 64 1.47 -7.22 10.12
C SER A 64 0.78 -6.61 11.34
N SER A 65 0.45 -5.34 11.26
CA SER A 65 -0.49 -4.71 12.18
C SER A 65 -1.90 -5.21 11.86
N ALA A 66 -2.04 -6.54 11.77
CA ALA A 66 -3.31 -7.22 11.57
C ALA A 66 -4.23 -7.01 12.77
N GLN A 67 -3.74 -6.40 13.83
CA GLN A 67 -4.47 -6.22 15.08
C GLN A 67 -4.35 -4.79 15.62
N GLY A 68 -5.46 -4.04 15.57
CA GLY A 68 -5.66 -2.95 16.52
C GLY A 68 -5.13 -1.57 16.19
N GLY A 69 -4.89 -1.22 14.92
CA GLY A 69 -4.72 0.18 14.54
C GLY A 69 -6.05 0.94 14.66
N ARG A 70 -6.00 2.15 15.26
CA ARG A 70 -7.12 3.10 15.36
C ARG A 70 -8.03 3.01 14.15
N ARG A 71 -9.34 2.82 14.39
CA ARG A 71 -10.41 2.84 13.38
C ARG A 71 -10.28 4.09 12.52
N GLY A 72 -9.72 3.95 11.32
CA GLY A 72 -9.54 5.02 10.35
C GLY A 72 -9.37 4.43 8.96
N TRP A 73 -9.46 5.26 7.97
CA TRP A 73 -9.24 4.95 6.54
C TRP A 73 -7.96 4.16 6.23
N ASN A 74 -7.06 4.02 7.21
CA ASN A 74 -5.78 3.33 7.07
C ASN A 74 -5.88 1.81 7.15
N SER A 75 -6.99 1.25 7.65
CA SER A 75 -7.15 -0.19 7.86
C SER A 75 -8.16 -0.86 6.93
N SER A 76 -9.01 -0.10 6.24
CA SER A 76 -10.07 -0.60 5.37
C SER A 76 -10.16 0.23 4.08
N GLY A 77 -10.78 -0.34 3.04
CA GLY A 77 -11.10 0.34 1.80
C GLY A 77 -12.29 1.30 1.91
N PRO A 78 -12.77 1.84 0.77
CA PRO A 78 -13.98 2.66 0.72
C PRO A 78 -15.21 1.86 1.18
N LEU A 79 -16.28 2.58 1.53
CA LEU A 79 -17.59 1.96 1.78
C LEU A 79 -18.09 1.26 0.52
N VAL A 80 -18.78 0.15 0.72
CA VAL A 80 -19.51 -0.52 -0.36
C VAL A 80 -20.76 0.26 -0.70
N THR A 81 -21.23 0.11 -1.94
CA THR A 81 -22.50 0.71 -2.37
C THR A 81 -23.70 -0.14 -1.93
N PRO A 82 -24.86 0.46 -1.72
CA PRO A 82 -26.10 -0.30 -1.52
C PRO A 82 -26.35 -1.31 -2.63
N GLY A 83 -26.82 -2.49 -2.26
CA GLY A 83 -27.07 -3.59 -3.20
C GLY A 83 -27.15 -4.95 -2.51
N SER A 84 -27.23 -6.01 -3.29
CA SER A 84 -27.28 -7.38 -2.81
C SER A 84 -25.88 -7.94 -2.63
N TYR A 85 -25.66 -8.61 -1.51
CA TYR A 85 -24.41 -9.26 -1.12
C TYR A 85 -24.68 -10.66 -0.63
N SER A 86 -23.64 -11.48 -0.61
CA SER A 86 -23.68 -12.80 -0.02
C SER A 86 -22.46 -13.03 0.85
N VAL A 87 -22.60 -13.94 1.82
CA VAL A 87 -21.48 -14.38 2.65
C VAL A 87 -21.36 -15.90 2.59
N ASP A 88 -20.13 -16.36 2.35
CA ASP A 88 -19.75 -17.78 2.45
C ASP A 88 -18.77 -17.96 3.61
N LEU A 89 -18.87 -19.12 4.26
CA LEU A 89 -18.00 -19.54 5.34
C LEU A 89 -16.98 -20.55 4.84
N TYR A 90 -15.70 -20.31 5.12
CA TYR A 90 -14.60 -21.19 4.75
C TYR A 90 -13.71 -21.53 5.95
N LYS A 91 -13.13 -22.73 5.91
CA LYS A 91 -12.04 -23.18 6.78
C LYS A 91 -10.72 -23.16 5.97
N GLU A 92 -9.68 -22.62 6.55
CA GLU A 92 -8.30 -22.76 6.08
C GLU A 92 -7.52 -23.56 7.11
N ASP A 93 -6.91 -24.66 6.66
CA ASP A 93 -6.19 -25.64 7.46
C ASP A 93 -4.96 -26.06 6.68
N ASP A 94 -3.76 -25.78 7.19
CA ASP A 94 -2.49 -26.05 6.52
C ASP A 94 -2.43 -25.61 5.04
N GLY A 95 -3.02 -24.45 4.75
CA GLY A 95 -3.08 -23.87 3.40
C GLY A 95 -4.22 -24.41 2.52
N GLU A 96 -4.92 -25.45 2.94
CA GLU A 96 -6.12 -25.94 2.25
C GLU A 96 -7.36 -25.14 2.65
N VAL A 97 -8.09 -24.65 1.66
CA VAL A 97 -9.31 -23.85 1.87
C VAL A 97 -10.53 -24.65 1.46
N SER A 98 -11.38 -25.00 2.42
CA SER A 98 -12.62 -25.70 2.21
C SER A 98 -13.83 -24.85 2.57
N LYS A 99 -14.89 -24.92 1.76
CA LYS A 99 -16.15 -24.24 2.05
C LYS A 99 -16.91 -25.02 3.11
N LEU A 100 -17.34 -24.34 4.17
CA LEU A 100 -18.14 -24.93 5.24
C LEU A 100 -19.64 -24.73 5.03
N ASP A 101 -20.04 -23.49 4.63
CA ASP A 101 -21.46 -23.12 4.51
C ASP A 101 -21.65 -21.89 3.60
N GLY A 102 -22.91 -21.61 3.22
CA GLY A 102 -23.31 -20.48 2.40
C GLY A 102 -23.66 -20.87 0.95
N PRO A 103 -24.04 -19.91 0.10
CA PRO A 103 -24.11 -18.48 0.41
C PRO A 103 -25.34 -18.08 1.24
N VAL A 104 -25.16 -17.20 2.20
CA VAL A 104 -26.25 -16.50 2.87
C VAL A 104 -26.38 -15.10 2.26
N ASN A 105 -27.53 -14.83 1.63
CA ASN A 105 -27.79 -13.56 0.95
C ASN A 105 -28.33 -12.50 1.91
N PHE A 106 -27.91 -11.25 1.70
CA PHE A 106 -28.41 -10.08 2.44
C PHE A 106 -28.32 -8.82 1.57
N ASN A 107 -29.04 -7.78 1.96
CA ASN A 107 -29.04 -6.50 1.26
C ASN A 107 -28.41 -5.41 2.14
N VAL A 108 -27.55 -4.63 1.53
CA VAL A 108 -27.05 -3.36 2.08
C VAL A 108 -27.96 -2.26 1.56
N VAL A 109 -28.60 -1.54 2.48
CA VAL A 109 -29.53 -0.45 2.15
C VAL A 109 -29.03 0.87 2.73
N PRO A 110 -29.32 2.03 2.08
CA PRO A 110 -28.99 3.32 2.65
C PRO A 110 -29.83 3.51 3.94
N LEU A 111 -29.22 4.11 4.96
CA LEU A 111 -29.91 4.37 6.22
C LEU A 111 -31.08 5.36 6.04
N ARG A 112 -30.96 6.27 5.09
CA ARG A 112 -31.98 7.22 4.68
C ARG A 112 -31.76 7.63 3.22
N GLU A 113 -32.84 8.02 2.55
CA GLU A 113 -32.74 8.62 1.23
C GLU A 113 -32.12 10.02 1.34
N SER A 114 -31.33 10.35 0.31
CA SER A 114 -30.70 11.67 0.21
C SER A 114 -31.73 12.69 -0.30
N THR A 115 -31.76 13.87 0.30
CA THR A 115 -32.64 14.99 -0.12
C THR A 115 -32.25 15.56 -1.47
N LEU A 116 -30.96 15.50 -1.83
CA LEU A 116 -30.45 15.95 -3.12
C LEU A 116 -29.91 14.76 -3.89
N LYS A 117 -30.04 14.84 -5.23
CA LYS A 117 -29.50 13.82 -6.11
C LYS A 117 -27.96 13.88 -6.07
N GLY A 118 -27.35 12.79 -5.61
CA GLY A 118 -25.89 12.60 -5.61
C GLY A 118 -25.38 11.97 -6.89
N THR A 119 -24.10 11.63 -6.90
CA THR A 119 -23.46 10.82 -7.95
C THR A 119 -24.08 9.42 -7.98
N SER A 120 -24.23 8.82 -9.16
CA SER A 120 -24.69 7.43 -9.29
C SER A 120 -23.73 6.45 -8.60
N TYR A 121 -24.21 5.29 -8.19
CA TYR A 121 -23.33 4.27 -7.55
C TYR A 121 -22.29 3.72 -8.54
N GLU A 122 -22.63 3.65 -9.83
CA GLU A 122 -21.71 3.26 -10.90
C GLU A 122 -20.56 4.26 -11.02
N ASP A 123 -20.87 5.56 -11.10
CA ASP A 123 -19.87 6.64 -11.17
C ASP A 123 -19.02 6.70 -9.93
N TYR A 124 -19.62 6.48 -8.74
CA TYR A 124 -18.90 6.41 -7.49
C TYR A 124 -17.90 5.25 -7.49
N ASN A 125 -18.32 4.05 -7.88
CA ASN A 125 -17.48 2.86 -7.95
C ASN A 125 -16.34 3.03 -8.96
N ALA A 126 -16.63 3.59 -10.15
CA ALA A 126 -15.63 3.90 -11.16
C ALA A 126 -14.56 4.89 -10.65
N PHE A 127 -15.00 5.94 -9.95
CA PHE A 127 -14.10 6.90 -9.31
C PHE A 127 -13.28 6.25 -8.19
N ALA A 128 -13.91 5.45 -7.33
CA ALA A 128 -13.25 4.75 -6.23
C ALA A 128 -12.16 3.79 -6.74
N GLN A 129 -12.43 3.09 -7.84
CA GLN A 129 -11.44 2.21 -8.48
C GLN A 129 -10.23 2.98 -9.00
N LYS A 130 -10.44 4.11 -9.69
CA LYS A 130 -9.34 4.98 -10.16
C LYS A 130 -8.51 5.53 -9.00
N VAL A 131 -9.17 6.02 -7.94
CA VAL A 131 -8.48 6.49 -6.73
C VAL A 131 -7.65 5.38 -6.09
N LYS A 132 -8.20 4.15 -6.01
CA LYS A 132 -7.50 2.97 -5.49
C LYS A 132 -6.23 2.68 -6.29
N GLU A 133 -6.32 2.60 -7.61
CA GLU A 133 -5.19 2.31 -8.50
C GLU A 133 -4.10 3.39 -8.39
N LEU A 134 -4.49 4.65 -8.41
CA LEU A 134 -3.54 5.75 -8.30
C LEU A 134 -2.88 5.81 -6.92
N ASN A 135 -3.62 5.51 -5.85
CA ASN A 135 -3.07 5.44 -4.50
C ASN A 135 -2.06 4.28 -4.35
N GLN A 136 -2.30 3.14 -4.98
CA GLN A 136 -1.34 2.04 -5.03
C GLN A 136 -0.07 2.45 -5.75
N LYS A 137 -0.17 3.04 -6.93
CA LYS A 137 0.97 3.56 -7.70
C LYS A 137 1.76 4.60 -6.92
N SER A 138 1.09 5.55 -6.27
CA SER A 138 1.71 6.58 -5.44
C SER A 138 2.48 5.97 -4.25
N THR A 139 1.92 4.94 -3.62
CA THR A 139 2.59 4.24 -2.52
C THR A 139 3.84 3.52 -3.00
N ILE A 140 3.78 2.83 -4.16
CA ILE A 140 4.93 2.15 -4.75
C ILE A 140 6.03 3.17 -5.08
N VAL A 141 5.71 4.28 -5.75
CA VAL A 141 6.68 5.35 -6.06
C VAL A 141 7.33 5.90 -4.80
N SER A 142 6.54 6.16 -3.76
CA SER A 142 7.06 6.64 -2.48
C SER A 142 8.01 5.64 -1.80
N ASP A 143 7.71 4.34 -1.91
CA ASP A 143 8.53 3.29 -1.32
C ASP A 143 9.84 3.10 -2.08
N VAL A 144 9.80 3.09 -3.42
CA VAL A 144 11.01 3.01 -4.26
C VAL A 144 11.89 4.26 -4.05
N LEU A 145 11.30 5.45 -3.98
CA LEU A 145 12.04 6.69 -3.73
C LEU A 145 12.78 6.65 -2.39
N ARG A 146 12.10 6.20 -1.32
CA ARG A 146 12.70 6.04 0.00
C ARG A 146 13.82 5.00 0.02
N GLU A 147 13.63 3.87 -0.64
CA GLU A 147 14.65 2.82 -0.77
C GLU A 147 15.86 3.33 -1.54
N SER A 148 15.63 4.06 -2.64
CA SER A 148 16.69 4.71 -3.41
C SER A 148 17.50 5.69 -2.56
N MET A 149 16.86 6.47 -1.70
CA MET A 149 17.54 7.36 -0.74
C MET A 149 18.43 6.57 0.24
N ASN A 150 17.92 5.45 0.76
CA ASN A 150 18.69 4.57 1.65
C ASN A 150 19.91 3.99 0.94
N ILE A 151 19.74 3.53 -0.29
CA ILE A 151 20.81 2.99 -1.12
C ILE A 151 21.88 4.05 -1.41
N VAL A 152 21.48 5.27 -1.79
CA VAL A 152 22.42 6.37 -2.07
C VAL A 152 23.18 6.81 -0.81
N ASN A 153 22.53 6.82 0.35
CA ASN A 153 23.24 7.04 1.61
C ASN A 153 24.25 5.93 1.91
N ALA A 154 23.89 4.66 1.67
CA ALA A 154 24.80 3.53 1.81
C ALA A 154 25.97 3.62 0.80
N MET A 155 25.74 4.11 -0.42
CA MET A 155 26.80 4.38 -1.41
C MET A 155 27.82 5.39 -0.90
N SER A 156 27.36 6.48 -0.26
CA SER A 156 28.25 7.48 0.34
C SER A 156 29.15 6.86 1.42
N ILE A 157 28.56 5.98 2.27
CA ILE A 157 29.32 5.26 3.30
C ILE A 157 30.30 4.25 2.67
N SER A 158 29.87 3.50 1.66
CA SER A 158 30.71 2.54 0.94
C SER A 158 31.90 3.23 0.29
N LEU A 159 31.66 4.38 -0.37
CA LEU A 159 32.72 5.16 -1.00
C LEU A 159 33.74 5.68 0.03
N SER A 160 33.29 6.12 1.21
CA SER A 160 34.20 6.58 2.27
C SER A 160 35.12 5.47 2.82
N ARG A 161 34.79 4.21 2.58
CA ARG A 161 35.56 3.02 2.99
C ARG A 161 36.35 2.40 1.82
N SER A 162 36.37 3.04 0.66
CA SER A 162 37.08 2.58 -0.53
C SER A 162 38.49 3.17 -0.61
N TYR A 163 39.30 2.63 -1.52
CA TYR A 163 40.63 3.19 -1.86
C TYR A 163 40.53 4.24 -2.99
N ALA A 164 39.32 4.64 -3.38
CA ALA A 164 39.12 5.61 -4.44
C ALA A 164 39.67 6.99 -4.07
N LYS A 165 40.27 7.66 -5.00
CA LYS A 165 40.53 9.10 -4.86
C LYS A 165 39.18 9.83 -4.88
N SER A 166 39.00 10.79 -3.98
CA SER A 166 37.83 11.66 -3.96
C SER A 166 37.71 12.44 -5.27
N GLY A 167 36.51 12.67 -5.78
CA GLY A 167 36.30 13.42 -7.02
C GLY A 167 34.94 13.13 -7.67
N GLU A 168 34.96 12.64 -8.89
CA GLU A 168 33.77 12.51 -9.75
C GLU A 168 32.69 11.60 -9.14
N LEU A 169 33.07 10.49 -8.54
CA LEU A 169 32.12 9.55 -7.94
C LEU A 169 31.39 10.14 -6.74
N ASN A 170 32.09 10.95 -5.92
CA ASN A 170 31.46 11.71 -4.83
C ASN A 170 30.40 12.68 -5.39
N LYS A 171 30.74 13.35 -6.50
CA LYS A 171 29.81 14.31 -7.14
C LYS A 171 28.59 13.58 -7.69
N LYS A 172 28.77 12.46 -8.42
CA LYS A 172 27.66 11.66 -8.95
C LYS A 172 26.69 11.21 -7.85
N ILE A 173 27.23 10.73 -6.73
CA ILE A 173 26.41 10.30 -5.57
C ILE A 173 25.67 11.49 -4.97
N TYR A 174 26.35 12.64 -4.82
CA TYR A 174 25.74 13.87 -4.29
C TYR A 174 24.63 14.39 -5.20
N ASP A 175 24.88 14.46 -6.51
CA ASP A 175 23.90 14.92 -7.50
C ASP A 175 22.66 14.02 -7.53
N LEU A 176 22.88 12.69 -7.48
CA LEU A 176 21.76 11.75 -7.38
C LEU A 176 20.96 11.93 -6.07
N LYS A 177 21.65 12.14 -4.95
CA LYS A 177 21.00 12.39 -3.65
C LYS A 177 20.16 13.67 -3.69
N THR A 178 20.67 14.75 -4.25
CA THR A 178 19.95 16.01 -4.40
C THR A 178 18.72 15.82 -5.28
N TYR A 179 18.87 15.13 -6.40
CA TYR A 179 17.75 14.84 -7.30
C TYR A 179 16.65 14.01 -6.62
N LEU A 180 17.02 13.05 -5.77
CA LEU A 180 16.03 12.28 -4.98
C LEU A 180 15.28 13.17 -3.96
N TYR A 181 15.95 14.14 -3.35
CA TYR A 181 15.27 15.12 -2.48
C TYR A 181 14.30 16.01 -3.26
N ASP A 182 14.66 16.44 -4.47
CA ASP A 182 13.77 17.24 -5.32
C ASP A 182 12.50 16.44 -5.70
N LEU A 183 12.65 15.14 -5.98
CA LEU A 183 11.51 14.25 -6.23
C LEU A 183 10.65 14.02 -4.98
N ASP A 184 11.25 13.90 -3.79
CA ASP A 184 10.49 13.81 -2.54
C ASP A 184 9.72 15.10 -2.26
N GLU A 185 10.30 16.26 -2.54
CA GLU A 185 9.62 17.56 -2.45
C GLU A 185 8.44 17.65 -3.44
N GLU A 186 8.61 17.20 -4.68
CA GLU A 186 7.54 17.16 -5.68
C GLU A 186 6.38 16.22 -5.24
N LEU A 187 6.71 15.10 -4.59
CA LEU A 187 5.74 14.12 -4.10
C LEU A 187 5.03 14.56 -2.82
N ASN A 188 5.78 15.00 -1.81
CA ASN A 188 5.32 15.17 -0.43
C ASN A 188 5.34 16.63 0.04
N GLY A 189 6.10 17.50 -0.62
CA GLY A 189 6.32 18.89 -0.23
C GLY A 189 7.56 19.10 0.62
N ASN A 190 7.93 20.36 0.76
CA ASN A 190 9.08 20.78 1.53
C ASN A 190 8.77 20.72 3.04
N LYS A 191 9.51 19.89 3.77
CA LYS A 191 9.30 19.64 5.20
C LYS A 191 9.58 20.89 6.03
N SER A 192 10.67 21.61 5.73
CA SER A 192 11.06 22.81 6.46
C SER A 192 10.00 23.92 6.34
N LYS A 193 9.40 24.09 5.15
CA LYS A 193 8.27 25.01 4.97
C LYS A 193 7.07 24.60 5.78
N SER A 194 6.77 23.30 5.81
CA SER A 194 5.65 22.78 6.59
C SER A 194 5.84 22.98 8.10
N GLU A 195 7.07 22.85 8.61
CA GLU A 195 7.42 23.03 10.03
C GLU A 195 7.20 24.47 10.51
N ILE A 196 7.47 25.45 9.65
CA ILE A 196 7.26 26.87 9.96
C ILE A 196 5.88 27.42 9.52
N GLY A 197 4.99 26.53 9.02
CA GLY A 197 3.65 26.91 8.58
C GLY A 197 3.58 27.63 7.23
N GLU A 198 4.67 27.63 6.45
CA GLU A 198 4.69 28.18 5.09
C GLU A 198 3.96 27.25 4.12
N LYS A 199 3.26 27.85 3.14
CA LYS A 199 2.54 27.08 2.12
C LYS A 199 3.51 26.42 1.12
N ASN A 200 3.37 25.11 0.98
CA ASN A 200 3.99 24.37 -0.11
C ASN A 200 3.22 24.58 -1.44
N LYS A 201 3.92 24.42 -2.56
CA LYS A 201 3.26 24.22 -3.84
C LYS A 201 2.39 22.96 -3.78
N PRO A 202 1.26 22.90 -4.52
CA PRO A 202 0.46 21.67 -4.59
C PRO A 202 1.31 20.50 -5.08
N THR A 203 1.31 19.41 -4.32
CA THR A 203 2.12 18.19 -4.56
C THR A 203 1.23 17.06 -5.03
N VAL A 204 1.84 15.94 -5.50
CA VAL A 204 1.09 14.73 -5.82
C VAL A 204 0.24 14.28 -4.63
N SER A 205 0.83 14.24 -3.43
CA SER A 205 0.15 13.86 -2.19
C SER A 205 -0.99 14.82 -1.82
N TYR A 206 -0.86 16.11 -2.14
CA TYR A 206 -1.94 17.08 -1.95
C TYR A 206 -3.14 16.77 -2.86
N HIS A 207 -2.91 16.65 -4.17
CA HIS A 207 -3.95 16.36 -5.15
C HIS A 207 -4.65 15.02 -4.86
N MET A 208 -3.87 13.98 -4.52
CA MET A 208 -4.40 12.69 -4.10
C MET A 208 -5.32 12.80 -2.88
N ARG A 209 -4.91 13.56 -1.87
CA ARG A 209 -5.71 13.75 -0.64
C ARG A 209 -7.03 14.46 -0.93
N VAL A 210 -7.02 15.46 -1.81
CA VAL A 210 -8.26 16.14 -2.22
C VAL A 210 -9.16 15.17 -2.97
N ALA A 211 -8.64 14.42 -3.93
CA ALA A 211 -9.39 13.42 -4.68
C ALA A 211 -10.02 12.36 -3.75
N MET A 212 -9.23 11.82 -2.81
CA MET A 212 -9.69 10.81 -1.85
C MET A 212 -10.84 11.29 -0.95
N ARG A 213 -10.93 12.58 -0.66
CA ARG A 213 -12.07 13.16 0.09
C ARG A 213 -13.39 12.97 -0.64
N GLY A 214 -13.38 12.91 -1.98
CA GLY A 214 -14.57 12.62 -2.78
C GLY A 214 -15.25 11.29 -2.44
N LEU A 215 -14.51 10.32 -1.88
CA LEU A 215 -15.05 9.03 -1.44
C LEU A 215 -15.77 9.09 -0.08
N SER A 216 -15.66 10.19 0.64
CA SER A 216 -16.30 10.39 1.95
C SER A 216 -17.40 11.44 1.97
N THR A 217 -17.68 12.07 0.84
CA THR A 217 -18.75 13.07 0.74
C THR A 217 -20.12 12.40 0.62
N THR A 218 -21.14 13.00 1.19
CA THR A 218 -22.52 12.46 1.20
C THR A 218 -23.08 12.29 -0.21
N TYR A 219 -22.74 13.18 -1.12
CA TYR A 219 -23.28 13.21 -2.49
C TYR A 219 -22.32 12.62 -3.53
N GLY A 220 -21.19 12.04 -3.10
CA GLY A 220 -20.17 11.47 -3.98
C GLY A 220 -19.17 12.49 -4.51
N PRO A 221 -18.26 12.06 -5.40
CA PRO A 221 -17.19 12.90 -5.92
C PRO A 221 -17.72 14.03 -6.80
N THR A 222 -17.28 15.25 -6.49
CA THR A 222 -17.57 16.45 -7.32
C THR A 222 -16.60 16.58 -8.49
N GLY A 223 -16.86 17.53 -9.40
CA GLY A 223 -15.95 17.87 -10.50
C GLY A 223 -14.53 18.20 -10.01
N LEU A 224 -14.42 18.94 -8.91
CA LEU A 224 -13.13 19.23 -8.29
C LEU A 224 -12.35 17.97 -7.91
N HIS A 225 -12.99 16.99 -7.29
CA HIS A 225 -12.32 15.73 -6.90
C HIS A 225 -11.83 14.96 -8.12
N LYS A 226 -12.61 14.95 -9.21
CA LYS A 226 -12.24 14.30 -10.49
C LYS A 226 -11.06 15.02 -11.17
N GLU A 227 -11.07 16.34 -11.18
CA GLU A 227 -9.98 17.16 -11.71
C GLU A 227 -8.68 16.95 -10.93
N GLN A 228 -8.75 17.00 -9.60
CA GLN A 228 -7.57 16.77 -8.74
C GLN A 228 -6.99 15.36 -8.91
N LEU A 229 -7.84 14.35 -9.15
CA LEU A 229 -7.39 13.01 -9.48
C LEU A 229 -6.61 12.97 -10.80
N SER A 230 -7.10 13.65 -11.83
CA SER A 230 -6.43 13.74 -13.13
C SER A 230 -5.08 14.44 -13.07
N ILE A 231 -5.01 15.54 -12.28
CA ILE A 231 -3.74 16.25 -12.04
C ILE A 231 -2.75 15.33 -11.34
N ALA A 232 -3.18 14.66 -10.26
CA ALA A 232 -2.33 13.70 -9.53
C ALA A 232 -1.82 12.58 -10.44
N GLU A 233 -2.66 12.03 -11.30
CA GLU A 233 -2.31 10.98 -12.26
C GLU A 233 -1.23 11.44 -13.24
N SER A 234 -1.39 12.65 -13.82
CA SER A 234 -0.40 13.22 -14.74
C SER A 234 0.95 13.46 -14.06
N MET A 235 0.95 14.02 -12.86
CA MET A 235 2.17 14.27 -12.09
C MET A 235 2.86 12.96 -11.69
N LEU A 236 2.09 11.99 -11.19
CA LEU A 236 2.60 10.70 -10.75
C LEU A 236 3.19 9.89 -11.89
N SER A 237 2.58 9.92 -13.09
CA SER A 237 3.10 9.22 -14.27
C SER A 237 4.47 9.74 -14.66
N LYS A 238 4.68 11.05 -14.66
CA LYS A 238 6.00 11.65 -14.94
C LYS A 238 7.03 11.26 -13.88
N MET A 239 6.63 11.28 -12.62
CA MET A 239 7.49 10.90 -11.50
C MET A 239 7.87 9.42 -11.55
N TYR A 240 6.93 8.56 -11.90
CA TYR A 240 7.18 7.12 -12.04
C TYR A 240 8.31 6.82 -13.03
N GLU A 241 8.32 7.46 -14.21
CA GLU A 241 9.39 7.27 -15.19
C GLU A 241 10.76 7.74 -14.67
N LYS A 242 10.79 8.89 -13.96
CA LYS A 242 12.03 9.39 -13.34
C LYS A 242 12.55 8.42 -12.28
N VAL A 243 11.70 7.93 -11.40
CA VAL A 243 12.06 7.01 -10.32
C VAL A 243 12.50 5.66 -10.89
N LYS A 244 11.84 5.17 -11.93
CA LYS A 244 12.22 3.95 -12.66
C LYS A 244 13.61 4.07 -13.28
N GLU A 245 13.93 5.19 -13.92
CA GLU A 245 15.27 5.46 -14.47
C GLU A 245 16.34 5.44 -13.38
N ILE A 246 16.06 6.04 -12.21
CA ILE A 246 16.98 6.03 -11.08
C ILE A 246 17.25 4.60 -10.61
N ASP A 247 16.21 3.83 -10.38
CA ASP A 247 16.32 2.48 -9.82
C ASP A 247 17.00 1.50 -10.80
N GLN A 248 16.61 1.56 -12.08
CA GLN A 248 17.06 0.59 -13.09
C GLN A 248 18.36 0.98 -13.80
N VAL A 249 18.73 2.26 -13.81
CA VAL A 249 19.90 2.74 -14.55
C VAL A 249 20.91 3.40 -13.62
N LYS A 250 20.56 4.51 -12.98
CA LYS A 250 21.53 5.33 -12.23
C LYS A 250 22.13 4.62 -11.03
N ILE A 251 21.29 3.94 -10.23
CA ILE A 251 21.76 3.18 -9.07
C ILE A 251 22.68 2.02 -9.45
N PRO A 252 22.35 1.15 -10.43
CA PRO A 252 23.25 0.10 -10.89
C PRO A 252 24.56 0.61 -11.47
N GLU A 253 24.57 1.71 -12.23
CA GLU A 253 25.78 2.33 -12.76
C GLU A 253 26.74 2.73 -11.63
N ILE A 254 26.27 3.48 -10.65
CA ILE A 254 27.08 3.92 -9.51
C ILE A 254 27.56 2.72 -8.68
N LYS A 255 26.72 1.71 -8.46
CA LYS A 255 27.14 0.45 -7.80
C LYS A 255 28.30 -0.25 -8.55
N SER A 256 28.22 -0.28 -9.88
CA SER A 256 29.31 -0.85 -10.72
C SER A 256 30.61 -0.05 -10.59
N GLU A 257 30.52 1.28 -10.60
CA GLU A 257 31.69 2.15 -10.40
C GLU A 257 32.31 1.98 -9.00
N LEU A 258 31.49 1.91 -7.96
CA LEU A 258 31.93 1.63 -6.60
C LEU A 258 32.68 0.29 -6.49
N LYS A 259 32.18 -0.75 -7.14
CA LYS A 259 32.84 -2.06 -7.20
C LYS A 259 34.23 -1.97 -7.84
N LYS A 260 34.39 -1.20 -8.94
CA LYS A 260 35.68 -1.01 -9.64
C LYS A 260 36.74 -0.34 -8.76
N VAL A 261 36.33 0.52 -7.83
CA VAL A 261 37.23 1.21 -6.90
C VAL A 261 37.44 0.50 -5.56
N GLY A 262 37.01 -0.78 -5.47
CA GLY A 262 37.20 -1.59 -4.28
C GLY A 262 36.36 -1.18 -3.09
N ALA A 263 35.24 -0.49 -3.32
CA ALA A 263 34.32 -0.14 -2.24
C ALA A 263 33.59 -1.38 -1.69
N PRO A 264 33.31 -1.44 -0.40
CA PRO A 264 32.55 -2.53 0.20
C PRO A 264 31.20 -2.70 -0.44
N HIS A 265 30.75 -3.96 -0.55
CA HIS A 265 29.46 -4.28 -1.14
C HIS A 265 28.29 -3.73 -0.29
N ILE A 266 27.30 -3.14 -0.96
CA ILE A 266 26.09 -2.63 -0.33
C ILE A 266 25.06 -3.76 -0.34
N LEU A 267 24.68 -4.23 0.85
CA LEU A 267 23.65 -5.25 1.01
C LEU A 267 22.28 -4.64 0.66
N SER A 268 21.65 -5.17 -0.36
CA SER A 268 20.27 -4.87 -0.72
C SER A 268 19.54 -6.18 -0.96
N LEU A 269 18.44 -6.40 -0.25
CA LEU A 269 17.61 -7.61 -0.41
C LEU A 269 16.93 -7.71 -1.77
N ILE A 270 16.95 -6.63 -2.57
CA ILE A 270 16.26 -6.56 -3.86
C ILE A 270 17.13 -7.04 -5.02
N HIS A 271 18.45 -7.23 -4.80
CA HIS A 271 19.41 -7.55 -5.85
C HIS A 271 20.37 -8.69 -5.46
N ILE A 272 19.83 -9.76 -4.88
CA ILE A 272 20.57 -11.02 -4.76
C ILE A 272 20.27 -11.92 -5.96
#